data_8c680012391a9278e1e90675fcec2978
#
_entry.id   8c680012391a9278e1e90675fcec2978
#
_cell.length_a   1.000
_cell.length_b   1.000
_cell.length_c   1.000
_cell.angle_alpha   90.00
_cell.angle_beta   90.00
_cell.angle_gamma   90.00
#
_symmetry.space_group_name_H-M   'P 1'
#
loop_
_entity.id
_entity.type
_entity.pdbx_description
1 polymer ?
#
loop_
_entity_poly.entity_id
_entity_poly.type
_entity_poly.pdbx_seq_one_letter_code
_entity_poly.pdbx_strand_id
1 'polypeptide(L)'
;MSRWNCGIAGCGREFDGPEDVIVHQTTEHQRHECKVCGTIVPEGYFAIRHAFDEHTRAEYVRAYDADGSDVRAREGIKETIEENADLQSVVDELNGNSG
;
A
#
# COMPACT_ATOMS: atom_id res chain seq x y z
N MET A 1 8.80 7.52 -19.97
CA MET A 1 8.11 6.37 -19.41
C MET A 1 8.32 6.29 -17.93
N SER A 2 7.24 6.10 -17.22
CA SER A 2 7.31 6.04 -15.78
C SER A 2 7.61 4.65 -15.30
N ARG A 3 8.51 4.55 -14.34
CA ARG A 3 8.73 3.30 -13.64
C ARG A 3 8.19 3.43 -12.23
N TRP A 4 7.68 2.32 -11.73
CA TRP A 4 7.11 2.27 -10.39
C TRP A 4 8.02 1.47 -9.49
N ASN A 5 8.40 2.05 -8.37
CA ASN A 5 9.32 1.41 -7.43
C ASN A 5 8.56 0.84 -6.25
N CYS A 6 9.01 -0.34 -5.80
CA CYS A 6 8.54 -0.83 -4.51
C CYS A 6 9.12 0.08 -3.43
N GLY A 7 8.26 0.78 -2.71
CA GLY A 7 8.67 1.74 -1.70
C GLY A 7 9.00 1.13 -0.35
N ILE A 8 8.97 -0.19 -0.24
CA ILE A 8 9.30 -0.86 1.02
C ILE A 8 10.81 -0.83 1.21
N ALA A 9 11.23 -0.45 2.41
CA ALA A 9 12.64 -0.28 2.72
C ALA A 9 13.43 -1.56 2.41
N GLY A 10 14.57 -1.37 1.74
CA GLY A 10 15.46 -2.47 1.40
C GLY A 10 15.13 -3.21 0.12
N CYS A 11 14.02 -2.90 -0.53
CA CYS A 11 13.63 -3.58 -1.76
C CYS A 11 14.12 -2.83 -3.01
N GLY A 12 13.50 -1.69 -3.32
CA GLY A 12 13.92 -0.86 -4.43
C GLY A 12 13.70 -1.44 -5.82
N ARG A 13 12.93 -2.52 -5.94
CA ARG A 13 12.67 -3.11 -7.26
C ARG A 13 11.77 -2.19 -8.08
N GLU A 14 11.98 -2.21 -9.39
CA GLU A 14 11.23 -1.38 -10.33
C GLU A 14 10.30 -2.22 -11.18
N PHE A 15 9.15 -1.64 -11.54
CA PHE A 15 8.11 -2.31 -12.31
C PHE A 15 7.57 -1.37 -13.37
N ASP A 16 6.98 -1.93 -14.41
CA ASP A 16 6.43 -1.14 -15.52
C ASP A 16 5.07 -0.52 -15.18
N GLY A 17 4.36 -1.06 -14.21
CA GLY A 17 3.06 -0.54 -13.84
C GLY A 17 2.78 -0.65 -12.37
N PRO A 18 1.83 0.16 -11.86
CA PRO A 18 1.51 0.16 -10.43
C PRO A 18 0.87 -1.15 -9.98
N GLU A 19 0.15 -1.84 -10.87
CA GLU A 19 -0.46 -3.12 -10.54
C GLU A 19 0.60 -4.15 -10.18
N ASP A 20 1.69 -4.17 -10.92
CA ASP A 20 2.78 -5.10 -10.66
C ASP A 20 3.46 -4.82 -9.34
N VAL A 21 3.61 -3.55 -8.99
CA VAL A 21 4.18 -3.15 -7.69
C VAL A 21 3.31 -3.67 -6.56
N ILE A 22 1.99 -3.49 -6.66
CA ILE A 22 1.06 -3.92 -5.61
C ILE A 22 1.09 -5.44 -5.45
N VAL A 23 1.06 -6.17 -6.55
CA VAL A 23 1.14 -7.63 -6.51
C VAL A 23 2.45 -8.06 -5.84
N HIS A 24 3.57 -7.44 -6.24
CA HIS A 24 4.86 -7.73 -5.65
C HIS A 24 4.86 -7.47 -4.13
N GLN A 25 4.36 -6.31 -3.71
CA GLN A 25 4.30 -5.96 -2.30
C GLN A 25 3.47 -6.97 -1.50
N THR A 26 2.41 -7.44 -2.09
CA THR A 26 1.50 -8.36 -1.42
C THR A 26 2.07 -9.79 -1.32
N THR A 27 2.79 -10.22 -2.35
CA THR A 27 3.24 -11.62 -2.45
C THR A 27 4.68 -11.83 -2.00
N GLU A 28 5.54 -10.80 -2.10
CA GLU A 28 6.98 -10.95 -1.85
C GLU A 28 7.44 -10.36 -0.53
N HIS A 29 6.61 -9.56 0.12
CA HIS A 29 6.94 -8.95 1.40
C HIS A 29 6.08 -9.54 2.52
N GLN A 30 6.53 -9.33 3.75
CA GLN A 30 5.80 -9.82 4.92
C GLN A 30 4.54 -9.00 5.14
N ARG A 31 3.62 -9.59 5.87
CA ARG A 31 2.41 -8.89 6.24
C ARG A 31 2.71 -7.89 7.35
N HIS A 32 1.87 -6.87 7.41
CA HIS A 32 1.97 -5.79 8.39
C HIS A 32 0.78 -5.85 9.33
N GLU A 33 1.04 -5.69 10.62
CA GLU A 33 -0.04 -5.56 11.60
C GLU A 33 -0.39 -4.08 11.76
N CYS A 34 -1.65 -3.72 11.53
CA CYS A 34 -2.08 -2.35 11.68
C CYS A 34 -1.93 -1.92 13.15
N LYS A 35 -1.16 -0.86 13.38
CA LYS A 35 -0.91 -0.39 14.74
C LYS A 35 -2.11 0.24 15.41
N VAL A 36 -3.14 0.57 14.63
CA VAL A 36 -4.36 1.14 15.18
C VAL A 36 -5.29 0.05 15.70
N CYS A 37 -5.50 -1.00 14.92
CA CYS A 37 -6.51 -2.02 15.25
C CYS A 37 -6.00 -3.46 15.30
N GLY A 38 -4.76 -3.71 14.93
CA GLY A 38 -4.19 -5.05 14.98
C GLY A 38 -4.53 -5.96 13.81
N THR A 39 -5.26 -5.47 12.83
CA THR A 39 -5.59 -6.26 11.65
C THR A 39 -4.33 -6.52 10.83
N ILE A 40 -4.18 -7.75 10.34
CA ILE A 40 -3.04 -8.12 9.51
C ILE A 40 -3.38 -7.82 8.06
N VAL A 41 -2.54 -7.02 7.42
CA VAL A 41 -2.72 -6.60 6.02
C VAL A 41 -1.41 -6.77 5.26
N PRO A 42 -1.46 -6.90 3.93
CA PRO A 42 -0.22 -6.92 3.14
C PRO A 42 0.52 -5.60 3.31
N GLU A 43 1.84 -5.66 3.41
CA GLU A 43 2.65 -4.46 3.49
C GLU A 43 2.61 -3.70 2.16
N GLY A 44 2.80 -2.39 2.20
CA GLY A 44 2.77 -1.53 1.02
C GLY A 44 1.45 -0.85 0.84
N TYR A 45 0.94 -0.83 -0.39
CA TYR A 45 -0.27 -0.08 -0.72
C TYR A 45 -1.48 -0.48 0.15
N PHE A 46 -1.70 -1.78 0.32
CA PHE A 46 -2.86 -2.23 1.09
C PHE A 46 -2.79 -1.82 2.55
N ALA A 47 -1.59 -1.77 3.12
CA ALA A 47 -1.41 -1.29 4.49
C ALA A 47 -1.75 0.19 4.59
N ILE A 48 -1.31 0.99 3.63
CA ILE A 48 -1.60 2.43 3.59
C ILE A 48 -3.10 2.65 3.41
N ARG A 49 -3.71 1.92 2.48
CA ARG A 49 -5.14 2.02 2.22
C ARG A 49 -5.95 1.68 3.46
N HIS A 50 -5.62 0.60 4.13
CA HIS A 50 -6.31 0.21 5.37
C HIS A 50 -6.20 1.31 6.42
N ALA A 51 -4.99 1.86 6.60
CA ALA A 51 -4.76 2.88 7.63
C ALA A 51 -5.59 4.14 7.39
N PHE A 52 -5.78 4.54 6.14
CA PHE A 52 -6.48 5.78 5.85
C PHE A 52 -7.96 5.61 5.53
N ASP A 53 -8.39 4.43 5.10
CA ASP A 53 -9.80 4.19 4.82
C ASP A 53 -10.56 3.72 6.06
N GLU A 54 -9.90 3.02 6.97
CA GLU A 54 -10.54 2.42 8.14
C GLU A 54 -10.34 3.23 9.41
N HIS A 55 -9.43 4.20 9.39
CA HIS A 55 -9.09 4.97 10.59
C HIS A 55 -8.98 6.46 10.26
N THR A 56 -9.05 7.29 11.29
CA THR A 56 -8.87 8.73 11.13
C THR A 56 -7.38 9.06 11.07
N ARG A 57 -7.07 10.26 10.55
CA ARG A 57 -5.70 10.76 10.54
C ARG A 57 -5.13 10.85 11.95
N ALA A 58 -5.96 11.29 12.90
CA ALA A 58 -5.53 11.41 14.28
C ALA A 58 -5.14 10.06 14.86
N GLU A 59 -5.91 9.02 14.55
CA GLU A 59 -5.59 7.66 14.99
C GLU A 59 -4.28 7.17 14.39
N TYR A 60 -4.09 7.43 13.11
CA TYR A 60 -2.85 7.06 12.41
C TYR A 60 -1.64 7.76 13.02
N VAL A 61 -1.72 9.08 13.20
CA VAL A 61 -0.62 9.87 13.76
C VAL A 61 -0.24 9.35 15.15
N ARG A 62 -1.23 9.04 15.95
CA ARG A 62 -1.01 8.57 17.32
C ARG A 62 -0.38 7.18 17.35
N ALA A 63 -0.90 6.28 16.53
CA ALA A 63 -0.45 4.88 16.54
C ALA A 63 0.94 4.71 15.92
N TYR A 64 1.25 5.49 14.88
CA TYR A 64 2.50 5.35 14.14
C TYR A 64 3.54 6.40 14.50
N ASP A 65 3.22 7.27 15.45
CA ASP A 65 4.11 8.36 15.84
C ASP A 65 4.53 9.18 14.62
N ALA A 66 3.56 9.51 13.79
CA ALA A 66 3.77 10.21 12.53
C ALA A 66 3.44 11.69 12.69
N ASP A 67 3.92 12.51 11.76
CA ASP A 67 3.55 13.92 11.70
C ASP A 67 2.73 14.20 10.44
N GLY A 68 2.32 15.46 10.26
CA GLY A 68 1.51 15.84 9.10
C GLY A 68 2.21 15.61 7.77
N SER A 69 3.53 15.72 7.76
CA SER A 69 4.33 15.46 6.55
C SER A 69 4.27 13.98 6.17
N ASP A 70 4.37 13.10 7.16
CA ASP A 70 4.26 11.66 6.93
C ASP A 70 2.89 11.29 6.39
N VAL A 71 1.84 11.88 6.97
CA VAL A 71 0.47 11.65 6.53
C VAL A 71 0.31 12.05 5.07
N ARG A 72 0.78 13.25 4.72
CA ARG A 72 0.65 13.75 3.34
C ARG A 72 1.43 12.89 2.36
N ALA A 73 2.61 12.42 2.75
CA ALA A 73 3.41 11.56 1.88
C ALA A 73 2.68 10.24 1.59
N ARG A 74 2.11 9.63 2.61
CA ARG A 74 1.39 8.37 2.45
C ARG A 74 0.11 8.55 1.66
N GLU A 75 -0.63 9.61 1.92
CA GLU A 75 -1.85 9.91 1.16
C GLU A 75 -1.52 10.15 -0.31
N GLY A 76 -0.42 10.83 -0.59
CA GLY A 76 0.02 11.07 -1.97
C GLY A 76 0.33 9.77 -2.70
N ILE A 77 1.01 8.85 -2.02
CA ILE A 77 1.29 7.53 -2.60
C ILE A 77 -0.01 6.79 -2.90
N LYS A 78 -0.93 6.77 -1.94
CA LYS A 78 -2.22 6.12 -2.09
C LYS A 78 -2.99 6.68 -3.29
N GLU A 79 -3.09 8.01 -3.37
CA GLU A 79 -3.83 8.67 -4.45
C GLU A 79 -3.19 8.40 -5.80
N THR A 80 -1.87 8.48 -5.90
CA THR A 80 -1.16 8.26 -7.15
C THR A 80 -1.40 6.84 -7.65
N ILE A 81 -1.37 5.87 -6.76
CA ILE A 81 -1.62 4.48 -7.13
C ILE A 81 -3.07 4.30 -7.58
N GLU A 82 -4.01 4.86 -6.83
CA GLU A 82 -5.43 4.71 -7.14
C GLU A 82 -5.81 5.37 -8.46
N GLU A 83 -5.13 6.45 -8.83
CA GLU A 83 -5.39 7.13 -10.09
C GLU A 83 -4.83 6.36 -11.29
N ASN A 84 -3.81 5.55 -11.09
CA ASN A 84 -3.09 4.90 -12.17
C ASN A 84 -3.27 3.39 -12.26
N ALA A 85 -3.68 2.75 -11.15
CA ALA A 85 -3.79 1.30 -11.10
C ALA A 85 -5.23 0.84 -11.31
N ASP A 86 -5.37 -0.30 -12.00
CA ASP A 86 -6.64 -1.00 -12.05
C ASP A 86 -6.70 -1.93 -10.84
N LEU A 87 -7.27 -1.43 -9.76
CA LEU A 87 -7.30 -2.17 -8.50
C LEU A 87 -8.15 -3.43 -8.56
N GLN A 88 -9.18 -3.44 -9.39
CA GLN A 88 -9.98 -4.65 -9.57
C GLN A 88 -9.14 -5.76 -10.19
N SER A 89 -8.31 -5.42 -11.15
CA SER A 89 -7.40 -6.38 -11.77
C SER A 89 -6.41 -6.93 -10.75
N VAL A 90 -5.89 -6.06 -9.88
CA VAL A 90 -4.96 -6.48 -8.82
C VAL A 90 -5.63 -7.46 -7.88
N VAL A 91 -6.83 -7.13 -7.42
CA VAL A 91 -7.58 -7.99 -6.50
C VAL A 91 -7.86 -9.35 -7.14
N ASP A 92 -8.26 -9.35 -8.40
CA ASP A 92 -8.55 -10.59 -9.12
C ASP A 92 -7.30 -11.46 -9.24
N GLU A 93 -6.17 -10.84 -9.52
CA GLU A 93 -4.91 -11.58 -9.63
C GLU A 93 -4.48 -12.15 -8.28
N LEU A 94 -4.61 -11.36 -7.21
CA LEU A 94 -4.22 -11.79 -5.88
C LEU A 94 -5.11 -12.90 -5.33
N ASN A 95 -6.36 -12.93 -5.74
CA ASN A 95 -7.25 -14.00 -5.33
C ASN A 95 -6.98 -15.31 -6.07
N GLY A 96 -5.98 -15.32 -6.92
CA GLY A 96 -5.68 -16.50 -7.73
C GLY A 96 -6.81 -16.79 -8.67
N ASN A 97 -7.50 -15.78 -9.07
CA ASN A 97 -8.71 -15.91 -9.80
C ASN A 97 -8.45 -16.19 -11.25
N SER A 98 -8.06 -17.36 -11.48
CA SER A 98 -7.77 -17.76 -12.82
C SER A 98 -8.98 -18.28 -13.54
N GLY A 99 -10.08 -18.03 -12.97
CA GLY A 99 -11.26 -18.45 -13.73
C GLY A 99 -12.31 -18.95 -12.93
#